data_41b060b15e343240057077bffc3f7b38
#
_entry.id   41b060b15e343240057077bffc3f7b38
#
_cell.length_a   1.000
_cell.length_b   1.000
_cell.length_c   1.000
_cell.angle_alpha   90.00
_cell.angle_beta   90.00
_cell.angle_gamma   90.00
#
_symmetry.space_group_name_H-M   'P 1'
#
loop_
_entity.id
_entity.type
_entity.pdbx_description
1 polymer ?
#
loop_
_entity_poly.entity_id
_entity_poly.type
_entity_poly.pdbx_seq_one_letter_code
_entity_poly.pdbx_strand_id
1 'polypeptide(L)'
;CSSDLQIVHAGISLVPEGRQILQDMSVYENLEMGAYIRKDKEIEEDIKKVFKRFPILDERSYQLGGTLSGGQQQMLAIGRALMARPKLLLLDEPSMGLAPLVVNEIFETIKEISAEGTTVLLVEQNVRQALKIADYAYVLETGKMVLSGPADEVRHNPRVMEAYLGGRVE
;
A
#
# COMPACT_ATOMS: atom_id res chain seq x y z
N CYS A 1 4.52 -9.30 -21.57
CA CYS A 1 5.21 -8.05 -21.30
C CYS A 1 4.52 -6.79 -21.86
N SER A 2 3.72 -6.83 -22.92
CA SER A 2 2.88 -5.68 -23.31
C SER A 2 1.68 -5.45 -22.35
N SER A 3 1.37 -6.42 -21.52
CA SER A 3 0.25 -6.37 -20.57
C SER A 3 0.48 -5.40 -19.41
N ASP A 4 1.71 -5.26 -18.91
CA ASP A 4 1.97 -4.52 -17.66
C ASP A 4 1.78 -3.01 -17.83
N LEU A 5 2.27 -2.44 -18.95
CA LEU A 5 2.02 -1.03 -19.27
C LEU A 5 0.54 -0.76 -19.55
N GLN A 6 -0.20 -1.70 -20.14
CA GLN A 6 -1.64 -1.57 -20.34
C GLN A 6 -2.40 -1.52 -19.03
N ILE A 7 -1.99 -2.30 -18.03
CA ILE A 7 -2.57 -2.30 -16.68
C ILE A 7 -2.37 -0.92 -16.03
N VAL A 8 -1.15 -0.37 -16.09
CA VAL A 8 -0.87 0.96 -15.53
C VAL A 8 -1.66 2.05 -16.27
N HIS A 9 -1.77 1.98 -17.61
CA HIS A 9 -2.62 2.89 -18.40
C HIS A 9 -4.11 2.77 -18.07
N ALA A 10 -4.58 1.60 -17.62
CA ALA A 10 -5.94 1.41 -17.14
C ALA A 10 -6.19 2.06 -15.75
N GLY A 11 -5.14 2.58 -15.12
CA GLY A 11 -5.21 3.23 -13.80
C GLY A 11 -5.04 2.26 -12.64
N ILE A 12 -4.31 1.15 -12.82
CA ILE A 12 -4.03 0.16 -11.78
C ILE A 12 -2.54 0.22 -11.45
N SER A 13 -2.21 0.41 -10.17
CA SER A 13 -0.84 0.35 -9.67
C SER A 13 -0.70 -0.74 -8.62
N LEU A 14 0.42 -1.45 -8.61
CA LEU A 14 0.74 -2.51 -7.67
C LEU A 14 1.96 -2.13 -6.83
N VAL A 15 1.85 -2.27 -5.53
CA VAL A 15 2.98 -2.35 -4.60
C VAL A 15 3.11 -3.81 -4.19
N PRO A 16 4.05 -4.56 -4.79
CA PRO A 16 4.20 -5.99 -4.52
C PRO A 16 4.91 -6.23 -3.19
N GLU A 17 4.79 -7.45 -2.68
CA GLU A 17 5.63 -7.94 -1.59
C GLU A 17 7.12 -7.67 -1.88
N GLY A 18 7.89 -7.33 -0.84
CA GLY A 18 9.33 -7.03 -0.98
C GLY A 18 9.63 -5.65 -1.56
N ARG A 19 8.61 -4.75 -1.69
CA ARG A 19 8.72 -3.31 -2.00
C ARG A 19 9.20 -2.99 -3.43
N GLN A 20 10.12 -3.76 -3.97
CA GLN A 20 10.70 -3.66 -5.33
C GLN A 20 11.02 -2.22 -5.75
N ILE A 21 11.69 -1.46 -4.87
CA ILE A 21 12.19 -0.14 -5.18
C ILE A 21 13.42 -0.21 -6.11
N LEU A 22 13.70 0.87 -6.80
CA LEU A 22 14.90 1.01 -7.62
C LEU A 22 16.06 1.43 -6.71
N GLN A 23 16.86 0.45 -6.27
CA GLN A 23 17.84 0.61 -5.18
C GLN A 23 18.96 1.59 -5.51
N ASP A 24 19.38 1.62 -6.78
CA ASP A 24 20.48 2.46 -7.29
C ASP A 24 20.01 3.87 -7.71
N MET A 25 18.73 4.15 -7.58
CA MET A 25 18.13 5.46 -7.81
C MET A 25 17.82 6.16 -6.49
N SER A 26 17.90 7.49 -6.50
CA SER A 26 17.49 8.32 -5.36
C SER A 26 15.99 8.17 -5.08
N VAL A 27 15.56 8.64 -3.91
CA VAL A 27 14.13 8.74 -3.54
C VAL A 27 13.37 9.52 -4.60
N TYR A 28 13.90 10.69 -5.00
CA TYR A 28 13.29 11.56 -5.98
C TYR A 28 13.13 10.85 -7.34
N GLU A 29 14.19 10.25 -7.87
CA GLU A 29 14.16 9.51 -9.14
C GLU A 29 13.21 8.31 -9.10
N ASN A 30 13.10 7.61 -7.96
CA ASN A 30 12.09 6.55 -7.79
C ASN A 30 10.67 7.09 -7.96
N LEU A 31 10.38 8.28 -7.40
CA LEU A 31 9.07 8.92 -7.55
C LEU A 31 8.81 9.35 -8.99
N GLU A 32 9.79 9.97 -9.66
CA GLU A 32 9.68 10.32 -11.08
C GLU A 32 9.38 9.09 -11.95
N MET A 33 10.06 7.96 -11.68
CA MET A 33 9.81 6.70 -12.40
C MET A 33 8.38 6.19 -12.20
N GLY A 34 7.76 6.46 -11.05
CA GLY A 34 6.33 6.17 -10.85
C GLY A 34 5.40 6.93 -11.81
N ALA A 35 5.82 8.09 -12.29
CA ALA A 35 5.10 8.91 -13.24
C ALA A 35 5.48 8.65 -14.71
N TYR A 36 6.28 7.62 -15.01
CA TYR A 36 6.88 7.38 -16.34
C TYR A 36 5.89 7.40 -17.52
N ILE A 37 4.65 6.93 -17.31
CA ILE A 37 3.61 6.91 -18.36
C ILE A 37 2.92 8.27 -18.54
N ARG A 38 3.11 9.22 -17.64
CA ARG A 38 2.45 10.54 -17.63
C ARG A 38 3.21 11.52 -18.50
N LYS A 39 2.48 12.48 -19.06
CA LYS A 39 3.02 13.56 -19.91
C LYS A 39 2.52 14.94 -19.47
N ASP A 40 1.80 15.01 -18.34
CA ASP A 40 1.30 16.25 -17.79
C ASP A 40 2.41 17.03 -17.06
N LYS A 41 2.12 18.27 -16.70
CA LYS A 41 3.06 19.18 -16.02
C LYS A 41 2.93 19.17 -14.48
N GLU A 42 2.12 18.25 -13.94
CA GLU A 42 1.78 18.23 -12.51
C GLU A 42 2.63 17.21 -11.71
N ILE A 43 3.62 16.59 -12.36
CA ILE A 43 4.49 15.57 -11.72
C ILE A 43 5.18 16.13 -10.47
N GLU A 44 5.75 17.35 -10.57
CA GLU A 44 6.40 18.04 -9.47
C GLU A 44 5.46 18.32 -8.29
N GLU A 45 4.22 18.66 -8.58
CA GLU A 45 3.22 18.92 -7.55
C GLU A 45 2.82 17.62 -6.84
N ASP A 46 2.75 16.50 -7.57
CA ASP A 46 2.44 15.20 -6.98
C ASP A 46 3.62 14.67 -6.16
N ILE A 47 4.87 14.90 -6.56
CA ILE A 47 6.04 14.62 -5.73
C ILE A 47 5.94 15.38 -4.40
N LYS A 48 5.58 16.66 -4.42
CA LYS A 48 5.38 17.45 -3.19
C LYS A 48 4.25 16.89 -2.31
N LYS A 49 3.17 16.36 -2.91
CA LYS A 49 2.10 15.69 -2.16
C LYS A 49 2.60 14.41 -1.49
N VAL A 50 3.44 13.62 -2.20
CA VAL A 50 4.09 12.44 -1.61
C VAL A 50 5.01 12.82 -0.47
N PHE A 51 5.82 13.86 -0.61
CA PHE A 51 6.69 14.37 0.44
C PHE A 51 5.91 14.92 1.63
N LYS A 52 4.78 15.60 1.39
CA LYS A 52 3.88 16.02 2.47
C LYS A 52 3.31 14.84 3.26
N ARG A 53 3.01 13.72 2.57
CA ARG A 53 2.50 12.49 3.18
C ARG A 53 3.60 11.74 3.91
N PHE A 54 4.80 11.71 3.38
CA PHE A 54 5.98 11.05 3.92
C PHE A 54 7.14 12.03 4.08
N PRO A 55 7.16 12.88 5.13
CA PRO A 55 8.19 13.92 5.29
C PRO A 55 9.62 13.37 5.32
N ILE A 56 9.81 12.16 5.84
CA ILE A 56 11.11 11.49 5.86
C ILE A 56 11.68 11.24 4.46
N LEU A 57 10.82 11.10 3.44
CA LEU A 57 11.26 10.93 2.05
C LEU A 57 11.74 12.27 1.46
N ASP A 58 11.15 13.39 1.86
CA ASP A 58 11.60 14.74 1.48
C ASP A 58 12.99 15.02 2.04
N GLU A 59 13.19 14.79 3.35
CA GLU A 59 14.48 14.93 4.03
C GLU A 59 15.59 14.10 3.37
N ARG A 60 15.22 13.02 2.70
CA ARG A 60 16.10 12.03 2.07
C ARG A 60 15.99 11.98 0.56
N SER A 61 15.45 13.02 -0.08
CA SER A 61 15.08 13.04 -1.50
C SER A 61 16.22 12.63 -2.46
N TYR A 62 17.45 12.97 -2.12
CA TYR A 62 18.66 12.63 -2.88
C TYR A 62 19.36 11.34 -2.40
N GLN A 63 18.88 10.70 -1.34
CA GLN A 63 19.45 9.46 -0.83
C GLN A 63 19.05 8.27 -1.73
N LEU A 64 19.98 7.35 -1.96
CA LEU A 64 19.71 6.13 -2.73
C LEU A 64 18.66 5.26 -2.02
N GLY A 65 17.68 4.78 -2.75
CA GLY A 65 16.57 3.97 -2.23
C GLY A 65 17.06 2.73 -1.47
N GLY A 66 18.09 2.07 -1.97
CA GLY A 66 18.67 0.88 -1.33
C GLY A 66 19.25 1.11 0.06
N THR A 67 19.56 2.36 0.42
CA THR A 67 20.15 2.72 1.73
C THR A 67 19.10 3.14 2.78
N LEU A 68 17.83 3.18 2.39
CA LEU A 68 16.71 3.49 3.28
C LEU A 68 16.40 2.31 4.23
N SER A 69 15.82 2.61 5.40
CA SER A 69 15.25 1.56 6.26
C SER A 69 14.08 0.85 5.58
N GLY A 70 13.73 -0.36 6.04
CA GLY A 70 12.63 -1.12 5.46
C GLY A 70 11.29 -0.36 5.45
N GLY A 71 10.99 0.41 6.51
CA GLY A 71 9.79 1.25 6.56
C GLY A 71 9.82 2.40 5.55
N GLN A 72 10.97 3.08 5.43
CA GLN A 72 11.15 4.15 4.45
C GLN A 72 11.06 3.63 3.00
N GLN A 73 11.59 2.44 2.75
CA GLN A 73 11.44 1.77 1.46
C GLN A 73 9.98 1.45 1.13
N GLN A 74 9.19 1.06 2.13
CA GLN A 74 7.76 0.81 1.97
C GLN A 74 7.00 2.11 1.65
N MET A 75 7.30 3.20 2.37
CA MET A 75 6.77 4.53 2.07
C MET A 75 7.12 4.98 0.65
N LEU A 76 8.37 4.75 0.22
CA LEU A 76 8.81 5.06 -1.13
C LEU A 76 8.07 4.22 -2.18
N ALA A 77 7.86 2.93 -1.95
CA ALA A 77 7.14 2.05 -2.87
C ALA A 77 5.67 2.51 -3.03
N ILE A 78 5.00 2.87 -1.94
CA ILE A 78 3.64 3.43 -1.98
C ILE A 78 3.65 4.79 -2.69
N GLY A 79 4.57 5.68 -2.33
CA GLY A 79 4.72 6.99 -2.98
C GLY A 79 4.91 6.86 -4.49
N ARG A 80 5.80 5.97 -4.93
CA ARG A 80 6.03 5.69 -6.35
C ARG A 80 4.76 5.19 -7.06
N ALA A 81 3.98 4.31 -6.42
CA ALA A 81 2.73 3.82 -7.00
C ALA A 81 1.68 4.94 -7.15
N LEU A 82 1.62 5.87 -6.21
CA LEU A 82 0.72 7.03 -6.25
C LEU A 82 1.07 8.01 -7.38
N MET A 83 2.33 8.08 -7.79
CA MET A 83 2.75 8.96 -8.88
C MET A 83 2.08 8.66 -10.22
N ALA A 84 1.60 7.43 -10.44
CA ALA A 84 0.79 7.08 -11.61
C ALA A 84 -0.66 7.61 -11.55
N ARG A 85 -1.10 8.21 -10.44
CA ARG A 85 -2.49 8.62 -10.15
C ARG A 85 -3.47 7.46 -10.38
N PRO A 86 -3.29 6.33 -9.68
CA PRO A 86 -4.10 5.14 -9.91
C PRO A 86 -5.56 5.35 -9.48
N LYS A 87 -6.49 4.69 -10.20
CA LYS A 87 -7.87 4.50 -9.76
C LYS A 87 -7.99 3.35 -8.79
N LEU A 88 -7.11 2.35 -8.94
CA LEU A 88 -7.01 1.16 -8.11
C LEU A 88 -5.54 0.96 -7.69
N LEU A 89 -5.29 0.98 -6.39
CA LEU A 89 -4.01 0.68 -5.78
C LEU A 89 -4.07 -0.72 -5.15
N LEU A 90 -3.20 -1.61 -5.63
CA LEU A 90 -3.04 -2.96 -5.10
C LEU A 90 -1.85 -2.96 -4.13
N LEU A 91 -2.04 -3.43 -2.91
CA LEU A 91 -1.01 -3.53 -1.88
C LEU A 91 -0.91 -4.97 -1.41
N ASP A 92 0.26 -5.58 -1.60
CA ASP A 92 0.53 -6.97 -1.23
C ASP A 92 1.43 -7.01 0.00
N GLU A 93 0.87 -7.39 1.14
CA GLU A 93 1.50 -7.47 2.46
C GLU A 93 2.36 -6.24 2.84
N PRO A 94 1.82 -5.01 2.73
CA PRO A 94 2.60 -3.80 2.94
C PRO A 94 3.17 -3.64 4.35
N SER A 95 2.65 -4.37 5.34
CA SER A 95 3.12 -4.31 6.73
C SER A 95 4.21 -5.32 7.07
N MET A 96 4.52 -6.26 6.16
CA MET A 96 5.40 -7.38 6.46
C MET A 96 6.83 -6.93 6.79
N GLY A 97 7.37 -7.44 7.92
CA GLY A 97 8.74 -7.15 8.35
C GLY A 97 8.99 -5.72 8.82
N LEU A 98 7.95 -4.96 9.15
CA LEU A 98 8.04 -3.59 9.65
C LEU A 98 7.87 -3.52 11.17
N ALA A 99 8.50 -2.50 11.79
CA ALA A 99 8.29 -2.20 13.19
C ALA A 99 6.83 -1.75 13.47
N PRO A 100 6.25 -2.06 14.63
CA PRO A 100 4.84 -1.77 14.93
C PRO A 100 4.41 -0.31 14.72
N LEU A 101 5.27 0.65 15.03
CA LEU A 101 5.00 2.07 14.79
C LEU A 101 4.86 2.39 13.30
N VAL A 102 5.75 1.83 12.48
CA VAL A 102 5.72 2.02 11.02
C VAL A 102 4.50 1.33 10.41
N VAL A 103 4.13 0.15 10.92
CA VAL A 103 2.89 -0.54 10.50
C VAL A 103 1.68 0.37 10.69
N ASN A 104 1.53 0.99 11.86
CA ASN A 104 0.42 1.91 12.11
C ASN A 104 0.42 3.10 11.14
N GLU A 105 1.59 3.70 10.88
CA GLU A 105 1.74 4.81 9.93
C GLU A 105 1.34 4.40 8.50
N ILE A 106 1.74 3.22 8.04
CA ILE A 106 1.35 2.69 6.73
C ILE A 106 -0.17 2.48 6.66
N PHE A 107 -0.81 1.90 7.67
CA PHE A 107 -2.26 1.68 7.67
C PHE A 107 -3.05 3.00 7.70
N GLU A 108 -2.63 4.01 8.47
CA GLU A 108 -3.25 5.33 8.43
C GLU A 108 -3.08 5.97 7.05
N THR A 109 -1.91 5.85 6.44
CA THR A 109 -1.67 6.33 5.07
C THR A 109 -2.60 5.65 4.05
N ILE A 110 -2.79 4.34 4.14
CA ILE A 110 -3.70 3.58 3.25
C ILE A 110 -5.14 4.09 3.41
N LYS A 111 -5.58 4.33 4.63
CA LYS A 111 -6.90 4.89 4.94
C LYS A 111 -7.10 6.29 4.34
N GLU A 112 -6.09 7.16 4.45
CA GLU A 112 -6.11 8.49 3.83
C GLU A 112 -6.21 8.40 2.30
N ILE A 113 -5.42 7.53 1.67
CA ILE A 113 -5.44 7.31 0.21
C ILE A 113 -6.85 6.88 -0.24
N SER A 114 -7.49 5.97 0.50
CA SER A 114 -8.85 5.54 0.22
C SER A 114 -9.86 6.69 0.37
N ALA A 115 -9.74 7.48 1.44
CA ALA A 115 -10.61 8.62 1.71
C ALA A 115 -10.48 9.74 0.64
N GLU A 116 -9.33 9.85 -0.02
CA GLU A 116 -9.10 10.75 -1.16
C GLU A 116 -9.71 10.25 -2.48
N GLY A 117 -10.34 9.07 -2.49
CA GLY A 117 -11.08 8.51 -3.63
C GLY A 117 -10.32 7.47 -4.45
N THR A 118 -9.12 7.05 -4.04
CA THR A 118 -8.44 5.92 -4.67
C THR A 118 -8.99 4.62 -4.12
N THR A 119 -9.50 3.73 -4.98
CA THR A 119 -9.88 2.37 -4.55
C THR A 119 -8.62 1.60 -4.14
N VAL A 120 -8.65 0.95 -2.98
CA VAL A 120 -7.53 0.14 -2.49
C VAL A 120 -7.95 -1.31 -2.36
N LEU A 121 -7.17 -2.22 -2.95
CA LEU A 121 -7.23 -3.65 -2.66
C LEU A 121 -5.98 -4.03 -1.85
N LEU A 122 -6.21 -4.39 -0.59
CA LEU A 122 -5.18 -4.73 0.37
C LEU A 122 -5.17 -6.24 0.63
N VAL A 123 -4.04 -6.88 0.41
CA VAL A 123 -3.76 -8.26 0.85
C VAL A 123 -2.90 -8.18 2.10
N GLU A 124 -3.35 -8.78 3.20
CA GLU A 124 -2.67 -8.70 4.50
C GLU A 124 -2.91 -9.94 5.37
N GLN A 125 -1.87 -10.34 6.09
CA GLN A 125 -1.97 -11.34 7.15
C GLN A 125 -2.35 -10.69 8.50
N ASN A 126 -2.10 -9.40 8.66
CA ASN A 126 -2.47 -8.65 9.86
C ASN A 126 -3.97 -8.30 9.84
N VAL A 127 -4.80 -9.33 10.03
CA VAL A 127 -6.26 -9.24 9.96
C VAL A 127 -6.81 -8.12 10.86
N ARG A 128 -6.23 -7.94 12.07
CA ARG A 128 -6.67 -6.89 13.01
C ARG A 128 -6.54 -5.48 12.42
N GLN A 129 -5.43 -5.19 11.78
CA GLN A 129 -5.19 -3.87 11.20
C GLN A 129 -5.98 -3.70 9.90
N ALA A 130 -5.99 -4.72 9.03
CA ALA A 130 -6.74 -4.67 7.79
C ALA A 130 -8.22 -4.41 8.01
N LEU A 131 -8.88 -5.14 8.93
CA LEU A 131 -10.30 -4.98 9.23
C LEU A 131 -10.67 -3.65 9.93
N LYS A 132 -9.69 -2.89 10.45
CA LYS A 132 -9.95 -1.56 11.01
C LYS A 132 -10.16 -0.49 9.94
N ILE A 133 -9.56 -0.68 8.77
CA ILE A 133 -9.54 0.32 7.70
C ILE A 133 -10.33 -0.10 6.46
N ALA A 134 -10.69 -1.40 6.35
CA ALA A 134 -11.41 -1.92 5.21
C ALA A 134 -12.93 -1.64 5.32
N ASP A 135 -13.57 -1.37 4.18
CA ASP A 135 -15.03 -1.30 4.06
C ASP A 135 -15.62 -2.70 3.86
N TYR A 136 -14.93 -3.55 3.09
CA TYR A 136 -15.34 -4.91 2.75
C TYR A 136 -14.15 -5.88 2.83
N ALA A 137 -14.38 -7.11 3.23
CA ALA A 137 -13.33 -8.10 3.39
C ALA A 137 -13.67 -9.44 2.73
N TYR A 138 -12.63 -10.10 2.23
CA TYR A 138 -12.64 -11.46 1.71
C TYR A 138 -11.64 -12.29 2.51
N VAL A 139 -12.09 -13.37 3.14
CA VAL A 139 -11.23 -14.28 3.91
C VAL A 139 -10.95 -15.51 3.06
N LEU A 140 -9.67 -15.76 2.81
CA LEU A 140 -9.20 -16.90 2.03
C LEU A 140 -8.49 -17.92 2.95
N GLU A 141 -8.84 -19.18 2.80
CA GLU A 141 -8.14 -20.30 3.42
C GLU A 141 -7.75 -21.33 2.35
N THR A 142 -6.49 -21.68 2.27
CA THR A 142 -5.97 -22.68 1.32
C THR A 142 -6.45 -22.43 -0.12
N GLY A 143 -6.41 -21.17 -0.55
CA GLY A 143 -6.80 -20.76 -1.90
C GLY A 143 -8.32 -20.72 -2.16
N LYS A 144 -9.15 -20.89 -1.14
CA LYS A 144 -10.62 -20.83 -1.26
C LYS A 144 -11.16 -19.66 -0.43
N MET A 145 -12.11 -18.94 -0.99
CA MET A 145 -12.84 -17.92 -0.25
C MET A 145 -13.84 -18.61 0.69
N VAL A 146 -13.65 -18.41 2.00
CA VAL A 146 -14.44 -19.04 3.05
C VAL A 146 -15.47 -18.09 3.67
N LEU A 147 -15.22 -16.79 3.58
CA LEU A 147 -16.10 -15.74 4.08
C LEU A 147 -15.90 -14.46 3.29
N SER A 148 -16.95 -13.69 3.10
CA SER A 148 -16.89 -12.32 2.58
C SER A 148 -18.03 -11.49 3.11
N GLY A 149 -17.82 -10.19 3.28
CA GLY A 149 -18.85 -9.26 3.76
C GLY A 149 -18.29 -7.91 4.17
N PRO A 150 -19.14 -7.00 4.66
CA PRO A 150 -18.72 -5.77 5.28
C PRO A 150 -17.68 -6.06 6.39
N ALA A 151 -16.61 -5.26 6.43
CA ALA A 151 -15.48 -5.53 7.34
C ALA A 151 -15.91 -5.61 8.82
N ASP A 152 -16.92 -4.83 9.20
CA ASP A 152 -17.45 -4.86 10.57
C ASP A 152 -18.13 -6.19 10.92
N GLU A 153 -18.88 -6.79 9.99
CA GLU A 153 -19.49 -8.11 10.15
C GLU A 153 -18.41 -9.20 10.20
N VAL A 154 -17.44 -9.14 9.29
CA VAL A 154 -16.32 -10.09 9.22
C VAL A 154 -15.50 -10.06 10.50
N ARG A 155 -15.25 -8.88 11.07
CA ARG A 155 -14.50 -8.70 12.32
C ARG A 155 -15.15 -9.38 13.52
N HIS A 156 -16.49 -9.43 13.56
CA HIS A 156 -17.26 -10.05 14.65
C HIS A 156 -17.65 -11.51 14.36
N ASN A 157 -17.22 -12.06 13.23
CA ASN A 157 -17.49 -13.45 12.90
C ASN A 157 -16.72 -14.39 13.84
N PRO A 158 -17.37 -15.38 14.51
CA PRO A 158 -16.71 -16.28 15.45
C PRO A 158 -15.49 -17.01 14.88
N ARG A 159 -15.55 -17.46 13.63
CA ARG A 159 -14.43 -18.14 12.96
C ARG A 159 -13.22 -17.22 12.80
N VAL A 160 -13.44 -15.96 12.43
CA VAL A 160 -12.37 -14.95 12.28
C VAL A 160 -11.81 -14.58 13.64
N MET A 161 -12.68 -14.43 14.64
CA MET A 161 -12.27 -14.16 16.02
C MET A 161 -11.37 -15.26 16.56
N GLU A 162 -11.75 -16.52 16.41
CA GLU A 162 -10.98 -17.68 16.89
C GLU A 162 -9.66 -17.85 16.13
N ALA A 163 -9.70 -17.84 14.77
CA ALA A 163 -8.55 -18.13 13.94
C ALA A 163 -7.49 -17.02 13.92
N TYR A 164 -7.91 -15.75 13.95
CA TYR A 164 -7.02 -14.62 13.67
C TYR A 164 -6.98 -13.53 14.74
N LEU A 165 -7.99 -13.43 15.61
CA LEU A 165 -8.09 -12.34 16.57
C LEU A 165 -7.84 -12.78 18.02
N GLY A 166 -7.61 -14.08 18.25
CA GLY A 166 -7.25 -14.66 19.56
C GLY A 166 -8.39 -14.57 20.59
N GLY A 167 -9.63 -14.47 20.14
CA GLY A 167 -10.82 -14.54 20.99
C GLY A 167 -11.17 -16.02 21.27
N ARG A 168 -11.22 -16.43 22.52
CA ARG A 168 -11.98 -17.64 22.87
C ARG A 168 -13.47 -17.28 22.76
N VAL A 169 -14.20 -18.02 21.95
CA VAL A 169 -15.66 -18.04 22.02
C VAL A 169 -15.97 -18.85 23.27
N GLU A 170 -16.48 -18.19 24.35
CA GLU A 170 -17.10 -18.88 25.46
C GLU A 170 -18.49 -19.40 25.03
#